data_3d6ddba94d3b3db3b02afdaf2b63eda3
#
_entry.id   3d6ddba94d3b3db3b02afdaf2b63eda3
#
_cell.length_a   1.000
_cell.length_b   1.000
_cell.length_c   1.000
_cell.angle_alpha   90.00
_cell.angle_beta   90.00
_cell.angle_gamma   90.00
#
_symmetry.space_group_name_H-M   'P 1'
#
loop_
_entity.id
_entity.type
_entity.pdbx_description
1 polymer ?
#
loop_
_entity_poly.entity_id
_entity_poly.type
_entity_poly.pdbx_seq_one_letter_code
_entity_poly.pdbx_strand_id
1 'polypeptide(L)'
;GVAPDTFLGASVQTAKYIVEKGLIGRPVTCRASVSRNYGVYGEFLPHLYKKGAGIGFDMGGYYLTALASILGPLKSVSAYTTISGKQRVNTRVGAPMFEQHYELEVPNVLVAAMQYDSGVLGTLHMNSDSILDERTSLEIYGTDGILLMGDPNQFGAPVYLQKTNAQPIAFPFTHGFEQNSRGLGAAEMAWSIRAGRNHRASKEMAFHVFETMHGILQSAENGKLHMMESTFTLPAALPEGYIGDGGWTRIEESALI
;
A
#
# COMPACT_ATOMS: atom_id res chain seq x y z
N GLY A 1 5.05 -13.01 11.30
CA GLY A 1 5.03 -11.78 10.47
C GLY A 1 4.75 -12.09 9.02
N VAL A 2 4.18 -11.13 8.30
CA VAL A 2 3.77 -11.29 6.89
C VAL A 2 4.18 -10.06 6.07
N ALA A 3 4.63 -10.29 4.82
CA ALA A 3 4.88 -9.23 3.83
C ALA A 3 3.55 -8.57 3.36
N PRO A 4 3.61 -7.35 2.77
CA PRO A 4 4.80 -6.60 2.41
C PRO A 4 5.41 -5.85 3.59
N ASP A 5 6.71 -5.60 3.55
CA ASP A 5 7.44 -4.86 4.57
C ASP A 5 7.79 -3.42 4.16
N THR A 6 7.41 -3.00 2.96
CA THR A 6 7.69 -1.66 2.43
C THR A 6 7.04 -0.53 3.26
N PHE A 7 5.95 -0.83 3.98
CA PHE A 7 5.32 0.15 4.88
C PHE A 7 6.22 0.55 6.07
N LEU A 8 7.28 -0.22 6.35
CA LEU A 8 8.30 0.11 7.34
C LEU A 8 9.37 1.08 6.79
N GLY A 9 9.36 1.33 5.48
CA GLY A 9 10.30 2.26 4.83
C GLY A 9 10.01 3.72 5.14
N ALA A 10 10.99 4.56 4.81
CA ALA A 10 10.99 6.00 5.07
C ALA A 10 9.71 6.70 4.60
N SER A 11 9.20 6.35 3.42
CA SER A 11 8.00 6.97 2.84
C SER A 11 6.76 6.79 3.72
N VAL A 12 6.36 5.54 3.97
CA VAL A 12 5.12 5.25 4.71
C VAL A 12 5.25 5.62 6.20
N GLN A 13 6.44 5.45 6.79
CA GLN A 13 6.68 5.87 8.17
C GLN A 13 6.64 7.40 8.33
N THR A 14 7.15 8.17 7.37
CA THR A 14 7.03 9.63 7.34
C THR A 14 5.57 10.06 7.16
N ALA A 15 4.82 9.37 6.28
CA ALA A 15 3.40 9.63 6.11
C ALA A 15 2.61 9.37 7.41
N LYS A 16 2.91 8.27 8.09
CA LYS A 16 2.33 7.94 9.40
C LYS A 16 2.67 9.02 10.44
N TYR A 17 3.92 9.48 10.50
CA TYR A 17 4.35 10.60 11.35
C TYR A 17 3.52 11.86 11.09
N ILE A 18 3.33 12.25 9.82
CA ILE A 18 2.54 13.43 9.44
C ILE A 18 1.12 13.33 9.99
N VAL A 19 0.50 12.16 9.90
CA VAL A 19 -0.86 11.91 10.39
C VAL A 19 -0.89 11.90 11.92
N GLU A 20 0.00 11.17 12.59
CA GLU A 20 0.06 11.05 14.06
C GLU A 20 0.39 12.39 14.74
N LYS A 21 1.22 13.22 14.12
CA LYS A 21 1.54 14.58 14.64
C LYS A 21 0.45 15.61 14.28
N GLY A 22 -0.64 15.19 13.63
CA GLY A 22 -1.76 16.07 13.29
C GLY A 22 -1.41 17.13 12.23
N LEU A 23 -0.37 16.94 11.43
CA LEU A 23 0.06 17.94 10.45
C LEU A 23 -0.96 18.15 9.32
N ILE A 24 -1.87 17.21 9.09
CA ILE A 24 -3.02 17.38 8.18
C ILE A 24 -4.34 17.54 8.94
N GLY A 25 -4.30 17.69 10.27
CA GLY A 25 -5.50 17.61 11.10
C GLY A 25 -6.06 16.19 11.17
N ARG A 26 -7.37 16.03 11.40
CA ARG A 26 -8.03 14.74 11.43
C ARG A 26 -8.23 14.20 9.99
N PRO A 27 -7.78 12.97 9.65
CA PRO A 27 -8.09 12.35 8.36
C PRO A 27 -9.62 12.24 8.13
N VAL A 28 -10.05 12.55 6.91
CA VAL A 28 -11.45 12.52 6.48
C VAL A 28 -11.66 11.55 5.33
N THR A 29 -10.81 11.62 4.31
CA THR A 29 -10.88 10.71 3.16
C THR A 29 -9.48 10.28 2.72
N CYS A 30 -9.40 9.17 2.00
CA CYS A 30 -8.18 8.75 1.31
C CYS A 30 -8.47 8.29 -0.13
N ARG A 31 -7.45 8.35 -0.96
CA ARG A 31 -7.51 7.87 -2.34
C ARG A 31 -6.24 7.11 -2.66
N ALA A 32 -6.38 5.91 -3.23
CA ALA A 32 -5.28 5.14 -3.77
C ALA A 32 -5.56 4.80 -5.23
N SER A 33 -4.56 4.97 -6.07
CA SER A 33 -4.66 4.64 -7.49
C SER A 33 -3.35 4.06 -7.98
N VAL A 34 -3.45 2.97 -8.75
CA VAL A 34 -2.32 2.38 -9.48
C VAL A 34 -2.77 1.94 -10.86
N SER A 35 -2.08 2.44 -11.87
CA SER A 35 -2.25 2.03 -13.26
C SER A 35 -0.91 1.57 -13.80
N ARG A 36 -0.86 0.35 -14.32
CA ARG A 36 0.34 -0.27 -14.88
C ARG A 36 0.03 -0.93 -16.22
N ASN A 37 1.03 -1.07 -17.05
CA ASN A 37 0.94 -1.87 -18.26
C ASN A 37 1.47 -3.29 -17.98
N TYR A 38 0.56 -4.20 -17.62
CA TYR A 38 0.97 -5.60 -17.40
C TYR A 38 1.29 -6.35 -18.70
N GLY A 39 0.93 -5.82 -19.85
CA GLY A 39 1.35 -6.38 -21.13
C GLY A 39 2.86 -6.49 -21.29
N VAL A 40 3.64 -5.59 -20.65
CA VAL A 40 5.10 -5.66 -20.65
C VAL A 40 5.67 -6.75 -19.72
N TYR A 41 4.87 -7.24 -18.77
CA TYR A 41 5.27 -8.25 -17.80
C TYR A 41 4.83 -9.67 -18.19
N GLY A 42 3.92 -9.81 -19.17
CA GLY A 42 3.25 -11.07 -19.50
C GLY A 42 4.18 -12.24 -19.80
N GLU A 43 5.37 -11.96 -20.31
CA GLU A 43 6.41 -12.93 -20.57
C GLU A 43 7.13 -13.43 -19.33
N PHE A 44 7.42 -12.50 -18.41
CA PHE A 44 8.25 -12.77 -17.23
C PHE A 44 7.42 -13.23 -16.05
N LEU A 45 6.15 -12.78 -15.98
CA LEU A 45 5.26 -13.02 -14.86
C LEU A 45 3.88 -13.51 -15.33
N PRO A 46 3.80 -14.64 -16.06
CA PRO A 46 2.53 -15.13 -16.64
C PRO A 46 1.47 -15.45 -15.56
N HIS A 47 1.88 -15.69 -14.32
CA HIS A 47 0.96 -15.91 -13.21
C HIS A 47 0.09 -14.68 -12.90
N LEU A 48 0.50 -13.47 -13.26
CA LEU A 48 -0.29 -12.24 -13.03
C LEU A 48 -1.64 -12.25 -13.73
N TYR A 49 -1.84 -13.10 -14.72
CA TYR A 49 -3.11 -13.26 -15.46
C TYR A 49 -3.97 -14.42 -14.99
N LYS A 50 -3.47 -15.22 -14.06
CA LYS A 50 -4.08 -16.45 -13.58
C LYS A 50 -4.89 -16.24 -12.31
N LYS A 51 -5.84 -17.14 -12.05
CA LYS A 51 -6.64 -17.15 -10.82
C LYS A 51 -5.75 -17.14 -9.58
N GLY A 52 -6.10 -16.30 -8.61
CA GLY A 52 -5.33 -16.08 -7.38
C GLY A 52 -4.25 -15.00 -7.50
N ALA A 53 -4.14 -14.33 -8.66
CA ALA A 53 -3.23 -13.22 -8.87
C ALA A 53 -3.96 -11.98 -9.43
N GLY A 54 -3.33 -11.22 -10.32
CA GLY A 54 -3.87 -9.97 -10.85
C GLY A 54 -3.47 -8.76 -10.03
N ILE A 55 -3.74 -7.57 -10.57
CA ILE A 55 -3.30 -6.30 -9.98
C ILE A 55 -3.84 -6.08 -8.55
N GLY A 56 -5.02 -6.62 -8.24
CA GLY A 56 -5.62 -6.56 -6.91
C GLY A 56 -4.76 -7.22 -5.84
N PHE A 57 -4.17 -8.38 -6.13
CA PHE A 57 -3.28 -9.08 -5.20
C PHE A 57 -1.82 -8.64 -5.33
N ASP A 58 -1.33 -8.43 -6.55
CA ASP A 58 0.06 -8.04 -6.80
C ASP A 58 0.37 -6.65 -6.21
N MET A 59 -0.44 -5.64 -6.53
CA MET A 59 -0.22 -4.27 -6.06
C MET A 59 -1.08 -3.88 -4.88
N GLY A 60 -2.29 -4.44 -4.76
CA GLY A 60 -3.23 -4.11 -3.69
C GLY A 60 -2.64 -4.32 -2.30
N GLY A 61 -1.83 -5.38 -2.13
CA GLY A 61 -1.14 -5.66 -0.88
C GLY A 61 -0.31 -4.48 -0.37
N TYR A 62 0.41 -3.78 -1.25
CA TYR A 62 1.23 -2.62 -0.88
C TYR A 62 0.40 -1.40 -0.48
N TYR A 63 -0.59 -1.04 -1.30
CA TYR A 63 -1.44 0.13 -1.09
C TYR A 63 -2.33 -0.02 0.13
N LEU A 64 -2.97 -1.17 0.26
CA LEU A 64 -3.85 -1.46 1.40
C LEU A 64 -3.07 -1.59 2.71
N THR A 65 -1.87 -2.19 2.69
CA THR A 65 -1.01 -2.26 3.89
C THR A 65 -0.53 -0.87 4.31
N ALA A 66 -0.12 -0.02 3.37
CA ALA A 66 0.26 1.36 3.68
C ALA A 66 -0.91 2.12 4.34
N LEU A 67 -2.09 2.09 3.73
CA LEU A 67 -3.28 2.73 4.29
C LEU A 67 -3.69 2.13 5.64
N ALA A 68 -3.70 0.80 5.78
CA ALA A 68 -4.02 0.11 7.02
C ALA A 68 -3.04 0.48 8.14
N SER A 69 -1.74 0.59 7.83
CA SER A 69 -0.72 0.98 8.81
C SER A 69 -0.85 2.43 9.30
N ILE A 70 -1.53 3.30 8.55
CA ILE A 70 -1.72 4.72 8.87
C ILE A 70 -3.11 4.98 9.46
N LEU A 71 -4.18 4.42 8.84
CA LEU A 71 -5.57 4.74 9.12
C LEU A 71 -6.28 3.72 10.01
N GLY A 72 -5.67 2.54 10.21
CA GLY A 72 -6.28 1.44 10.96
C GLY A 72 -7.12 0.50 10.10
N PRO A 73 -7.93 -0.36 10.75
CA PRO A 73 -8.71 -1.37 10.05
C PRO A 73 -9.88 -0.79 9.25
N LEU A 74 -10.19 -1.46 8.15
CA LEU A 74 -11.40 -1.24 7.36
C LEU A 74 -12.60 -1.89 8.05
N LYS A 75 -13.75 -1.23 7.93
CA LYS A 75 -15.04 -1.73 8.36
C LYS A 75 -15.78 -2.47 7.23
N SER A 76 -15.69 -1.92 6.02
CA SER A 76 -16.41 -2.47 4.88
C SER A 76 -15.84 -2.00 3.54
N VAL A 77 -16.14 -2.75 2.48
CA VAL A 77 -15.78 -2.42 1.10
C VAL A 77 -16.90 -2.76 0.13
N SER A 78 -17.08 -1.91 -0.89
CA SER A 78 -17.95 -2.14 -2.04
C SER A 78 -17.18 -1.87 -3.32
N ALA A 79 -17.35 -2.73 -4.35
CA ALA A 79 -16.50 -2.67 -5.53
C ALA A 79 -17.18 -3.08 -6.82
N TYR A 80 -16.56 -2.64 -7.91
CA TYR A 80 -16.77 -3.13 -9.27
C TYR A 80 -15.45 -3.62 -9.85
N THR A 81 -15.51 -4.70 -10.61
CA THR A 81 -14.35 -5.24 -11.32
C THR A 81 -14.73 -5.63 -12.74
N THR A 82 -13.75 -5.64 -13.64
CA THR A 82 -13.96 -6.13 -15.00
C THR A 82 -12.68 -6.76 -15.55
N ILE A 83 -12.88 -7.66 -16.53
CA ILE A 83 -11.81 -8.14 -17.41
C ILE A 83 -11.96 -7.41 -18.74
N SER A 84 -11.16 -6.35 -18.91
CA SER A 84 -11.09 -5.60 -20.16
C SER A 84 -10.23 -6.35 -21.16
N GLY A 85 -10.79 -6.73 -22.33
CA GLY A 85 -10.06 -7.44 -23.38
C GLY A 85 -9.45 -8.78 -22.93
N LYS A 86 -10.31 -9.76 -22.70
CA LYS A 86 -9.94 -11.06 -22.16
C LYS A 86 -8.87 -11.79 -22.97
N GLN A 87 -8.97 -11.74 -24.30
CA GLN A 87 -7.98 -12.33 -25.22
C GLN A 87 -6.91 -11.33 -25.59
N ARG A 88 -5.67 -11.72 -25.46
CA ARG A 88 -4.49 -10.89 -25.68
C ARG A 88 -3.48 -11.55 -26.60
N VAL A 89 -2.67 -10.73 -27.25
CA VAL A 89 -1.50 -11.16 -28.02
C VAL A 89 -0.28 -10.46 -27.45
N ASN A 90 0.79 -11.21 -27.28
CA ASN A 90 2.07 -10.62 -26.88
C ASN A 90 2.70 -9.94 -28.10
N THR A 91 2.83 -8.62 -28.02
CA THR A 91 3.37 -7.80 -29.13
C THR A 91 4.81 -7.35 -28.89
N ARG A 92 5.48 -7.87 -27.87
CA ARG A 92 6.87 -7.50 -27.58
C ARG A 92 7.81 -8.19 -28.56
N VAL A 93 8.35 -7.42 -29.50
CA VAL A 93 9.30 -7.91 -30.50
C VAL A 93 10.57 -8.44 -29.82
N GLY A 94 11.01 -9.63 -30.26
CA GLY A 94 12.20 -10.29 -29.71
C GLY A 94 11.98 -11.08 -28.42
N ALA A 95 10.76 -11.09 -27.92
CA ALA A 95 10.39 -11.88 -26.75
C ALA A 95 10.06 -13.35 -27.13
N PRO A 96 10.36 -14.36 -26.28
CA PRO A 96 10.04 -15.76 -26.57
C PRO A 96 8.56 -16.03 -26.86
N MET A 97 7.68 -15.20 -26.28
CA MET A 97 6.23 -15.31 -26.44
C MET A 97 5.67 -14.34 -27.51
N PHE A 98 6.52 -13.74 -28.36
CA PHE A 98 6.07 -12.82 -29.41
C PHE A 98 4.98 -13.45 -30.29
N GLU A 99 3.90 -12.71 -30.54
CA GLU A 99 2.70 -13.15 -31.29
C GLU A 99 1.90 -14.31 -30.69
N GLN A 100 2.28 -14.79 -29.49
CA GLN A 100 1.46 -15.81 -28.83
C GLN A 100 0.24 -15.20 -28.15
N HIS A 101 -0.87 -15.91 -28.26
CA HIS A 101 -2.12 -15.56 -27.61
C HIS A 101 -2.12 -16.02 -26.15
N TYR A 102 -2.69 -15.20 -25.27
CA TYR A 102 -2.95 -15.56 -23.89
C TYR A 102 -4.29 -15.02 -23.41
N GLU A 103 -4.78 -15.51 -22.31
CA GLU A 103 -6.08 -15.17 -21.75
C GLU A 103 -5.94 -14.65 -20.32
N LEU A 104 -6.66 -13.54 -20.03
CA LEU A 104 -6.82 -13.03 -18.69
C LEU A 104 -7.90 -13.85 -17.96
N GLU A 105 -7.55 -14.45 -16.84
CA GLU A 105 -8.48 -15.25 -16.00
C GLU A 105 -8.99 -14.45 -14.79
N VAL A 106 -8.46 -13.25 -14.56
CA VAL A 106 -8.76 -12.41 -13.40
C VAL A 106 -9.04 -10.97 -13.82
N PRO A 107 -9.79 -10.21 -13.02
CA PRO A 107 -10.02 -8.79 -13.28
C PRO A 107 -8.71 -8.02 -13.41
N ASN A 108 -8.64 -7.21 -14.45
CA ASN A 108 -7.52 -6.31 -14.72
C ASN A 108 -7.85 -4.82 -14.46
N VAL A 109 -9.11 -4.53 -14.19
CA VAL A 109 -9.58 -3.22 -13.71
C VAL A 109 -10.49 -3.42 -12.52
N LEU A 110 -10.26 -2.66 -11.45
CA LEU A 110 -11.10 -2.65 -10.26
C LEU A 110 -11.21 -1.24 -9.65
N VAL A 111 -12.40 -0.95 -9.12
CA VAL A 111 -12.71 0.28 -8.40
C VAL A 111 -13.46 -0.10 -7.13
N ALA A 112 -13.01 0.40 -5.99
CA ALA A 112 -13.64 0.13 -4.71
C ALA A 112 -13.85 1.40 -3.89
N ALA A 113 -14.97 1.42 -3.14
CA ALA A 113 -15.24 2.34 -2.06
C ALA A 113 -14.99 1.61 -0.73
N MET A 114 -14.29 2.26 0.19
CA MET A 114 -13.82 1.70 1.45
C MET A 114 -14.30 2.56 2.62
N GLN A 115 -14.68 1.93 3.73
CA GLN A 115 -14.98 2.61 4.98
C GLN A 115 -14.09 2.05 6.09
N TYR A 116 -13.35 2.93 6.77
CA TYR A 116 -12.53 2.58 7.92
C TYR A 116 -13.33 2.64 9.23
N ASP A 117 -12.92 1.91 10.25
CA ASP A 117 -13.51 1.96 11.58
C ASP A 117 -13.44 3.36 12.19
N SER A 118 -12.40 4.13 11.85
CA SER A 118 -12.24 5.54 12.23
C SER A 118 -13.27 6.48 11.61
N GLY A 119 -14.10 6.01 10.66
CA GLY A 119 -15.05 6.81 9.88
C GLY A 119 -14.45 7.45 8.63
N VAL A 120 -13.17 7.30 8.37
CA VAL A 120 -12.52 7.73 7.11
C VAL A 120 -13.13 6.96 5.93
N LEU A 121 -13.44 7.68 4.84
CA LEU A 121 -13.87 7.06 3.59
C LEU A 121 -12.72 7.02 2.59
N GLY A 122 -12.60 5.91 1.86
CA GLY A 122 -11.54 5.73 0.88
C GLY A 122 -12.03 5.30 -0.48
N THR A 123 -11.21 5.53 -1.50
CA THR A 123 -11.37 4.96 -2.83
C THR A 123 -10.08 4.28 -3.27
N LEU A 124 -10.25 3.13 -3.95
CA LEU A 124 -9.16 2.39 -4.58
C LEU A 124 -9.48 2.21 -6.06
N HIS A 125 -8.55 2.61 -6.93
CA HIS A 125 -8.60 2.39 -8.36
C HIS A 125 -7.37 1.62 -8.81
N MET A 126 -7.55 0.49 -9.46
CA MET A 126 -6.46 -0.32 -9.99
C MET A 126 -6.73 -0.70 -11.44
N ASN A 127 -5.73 -0.52 -12.30
CA ASN A 127 -5.82 -0.83 -13.72
C ASN A 127 -4.48 -1.41 -14.21
N SER A 128 -4.49 -2.68 -14.62
CA SER A 128 -3.31 -3.31 -15.21
C SER A 128 -3.28 -3.25 -16.74
N ASP A 129 -4.21 -2.50 -17.33
CA ASP A 129 -4.36 -2.33 -18.77
C ASP A 129 -4.05 -0.89 -19.21
N SER A 130 -3.18 -0.21 -18.49
CA SER A 130 -2.71 1.12 -18.87
C SER A 130 -1.82 1.06 -20.10
N ILE A 131 -2.07 1.94 -21.07
CA ILE A 131 -1.24 2.04 -22.26
C ILE A 131 0.10 2.75 -21.99
N LEU A 132 0.13 3.56 -20.93
CA LEU A 132 1.32 4.29 -20.50
C LEU A 132 2.02 3.56 -19.38
N ASP A 133 3.22 4.04 -19.09
CA ASP A 133 3.97 3.63 -17.91
C ASP A 133 3.18 3.87 -16.62
N GLU A 134 3.74 3.36 -15.55
CA GLU A 134 3.14 3.38 -14.24
C GLU A 134 2.69 4.78 -13.79
N ARG A 135 1.44 4.86 -13.34
CA ARG A 135 0.90 6.02 -12.63
C ARG A 135 0.34 5.56 -11.29
N THR A 136 0.90 6.14 -10.25
CA THR A 136 0.56 5.81 -8.88
C THR A 136 0.22 7.06 -8.09
N SER A 137 -0.74 6.95 -7.19
CA SER A 137 -1.00 7.97 -6.17
C SER A 137 -1.56 7.33 -4.91
N LEU A 138 -1.15 7.85 -3.78
CA LEU A 138 -1.77 7.59 -2.50
C LEU A 138 -1.91 8.92 -1.77
N GLU A 139 -3.13 9.28 -1.42
CA GLU A 139 -3.47 10.58 -0.88
C GLU A 139 -4.32 10.42 0.37
N ILE A 140 -4.06 11.22 1.42
CA ILE A 140 -4.90 11.29 2.61
C ILE A 140 -5.28 12.76 2.82
N TYR A 141 -6.58 13.02 2.86
CA TYR A 141 -7.15 14.34 3.04
C TYR A 141 -7.58 14.51 4.49
N GLY A 142 -7.02 15.47 5.15
CA GLY A 142 -7.36 15.86 6.51
C GLY A 142 -8.09 17.19 6.57
N THR A 143 -8.49 17.59 7.78
CA THR A 143 -9.18 18.86 8.02
C THR A 143 -8.30 20.09 7.79
N ASP A 144 -6.97 19.94 7.87
CA ASP A 144 -6.01 21.04 7.86
C ASP A 144 -4.94 20.90 6.79
N GLY A 145 -5.00 19.87 5.95
CA GLY A 145 -4.05 19.65 4.89
C GLY A 145 -4.23 18.31 4.17
N ILE A 146 -3.40 18.10 3.18
CA ILE A 146 -3.39 16.90 2.34
C ILE A 146 -1.99 16.30 2.39
N LEU A 147 -1.93 15.00 2.58
CA LEU A 147 -0.74 14.17 2.43
C LEU A 147 -0.77 13.51 1.06
N LEU A 148 0.29 13.69 0.28
CA LEU A 148 0.45 13.08 -1.02
C LEU A 148 1.68 12.16 -0.98
N MET A 149 1.53 10.94 -1.48
CA MET A 149 2.59 9.93 -1.48
C MET A 149 2.78 9.33 -2.87
N GLY A 150 4.00 8.92 -3.16
CA GLY A 150 4.33 8.08 -4.30
C GLY A 150 3.92 6.62 -4.10
N ASP A 151 4.55 5.72 -4.87
CA ASP A 151 4.25 4.28 -4.83
C ASP A 151 4.68 3.64 -3.49
N PRO A 152 3.76 3.11 -2.68
CA PRO A 152 4.08 2.46 -1.41
C PRO A 152 4.81 1.11 -1.58
N ASN A 153 4.99 0.61 -2.79
CA ASN A 153 5.89 -0.51 -3.09
C ASN A 153 7.37 -0.11 -3.02
N GLN A 154 7.66 1.19 -2.94
CA GLN A 154 9.01 1.74 -2.79
C GLN A 154 9.21 2.25 -1.35
N PHE A 155 10.36 1.91 -0.76
CA PHE A 155 10.70 2.32 0.61
C PHE A 155 10.86 3.84 0.76
N GLY A 156 11.41 4.51 -0.27
CA GLY A 156 11.72 5.93 -0.28
C GLY A 156 10.94 6.73 -1.33
N ALA A 157 9.69 6.34 -1.64
CA ALA A 157 8.85 7.16 -2.49
C ALA A 157 8.61 8.55 -1.87
N PRO A 158 8.60 9.63 -2.66
CA PRO A 158 8.49 10.98 -2.12
C PRO A 158 7.16 11.20 -1.39
N VAL A 159 7.22 12.00 -0.35
CA VAL A 159 6.08 12.41 0.48
C VAL A 159 5.95 13.92 0.41
N TYR A 160 4.74 14.41 0.19
CA TYR A 160 4.45 15.84 0.13
C TYR A 160 3.34 16.20 1.12
N LEU A 161 3.48 17.36 1.72
CA LEU A 161 2.44 17.98 2.55
C LEU A 161 1.91 19.22 1.84
N GLN A 162 0.60 19.31 1.72
CA GLN A 162 -0.06 20.49 1.19
C GLN A 162 -0.97 21.11 2.24
N LYS A 163 -0.79 22.40 2.49
CA LYS A 163 -1.64 23.21 3.37
C LYS A 163 -2.58 24.09 2.53
N THR A 164 -3.59 24.67 3.20
CA THR A 164 -4.55 25.59 2.60
C THR A 164 -3.83 26.70 1.84
N ASN A 165 -4.23 26.93 0.60
CA ASN A 165 -3.68 27.98 -0.29
C ASN A 165 -2.18 27.86 -0.59
N ALA A 166 -1.58 26.69 -0.39
CA ALA A 166 -0.18 26.42 -0.68
C ALA A 166 -0.04 25.35 -1.76
N GLN A 167 1.10 25.37 -2.46
CA GLN A 167 1.51 24.25 -3.30
C GLN A 167 2.00 23.10 -2.42
N PRO A 168 1.92 21.86 -2.91
CA PRO A 168 2.55 20.72 -2.21
C PRO A 168 4.05 20.98 -2.01
N ILE A 169 4.53 20.78 -0.81
CA ILE A 169 5.96 20.85 -0.47
C ILE A 169 6.49 19.46 -0.16
N ALA A 170 7.66 19.11 -0.68
CA ALA A 170 8.33 17.88 -0.33
C ALA A 170 8.63 17.86 1.18
N PHE A 171 8.17 16.82 1.85
CA PHE A 171 8.40 16.64 3.28
C PHE A 171 9.63 15.76 3.47
N PRO A 172 10.61 16.19 4.26
CA PRO A 172 11.82 15.40 4.50
C PRO A 172 11.46 14.08 5.21
N PHE A 173 12.16 13.01 4.89
CA PHE A 173 11.95 11.76 5.61
C PHE A 173 12.33 11.90 7.08
N THR A 174 11.42 11.45 7.94
CA THR A 174 11.60 11.41 9.39
C THR A 174 12.18 10.06 9.86
N HIS A 175 12.19 9.07 8.96
CA HIS A 175 12.66 7.72 9.21
C HIS A 175 13.66 7.29 8.12
N GLY A 176 14.51 6.34 8.44
CA GLY A 176 15.44 5.71 7.52
C GLY A 176 14.80 4.63 6.65
N PHE A 177 15.62 3.85 5.99
CA PHE A 177 15.25 2.81 5.04
C PHE A 177 14.57 3.35 3.78
N GLU A 178 15.17 4.36 3.17
CA GLU A 178 14.70 4.95 1.91
C GLU A 178 15.12 4.14 0.66
N GLN A 179 16.20 3.36 0.78
CA GLN A 179 16.66 2.47 -0.27
C GLN A 179 15.88 1.15 -0.26
N ASN A 180 16.09 0.29 -1.25
CA ASN A 180 15.46 -1.03 -1.28
C ASN A 180 15.91 -1.89 -0.08
N SER A 181 15.07 -1.90 0.96
CA SER A 181 15.34 -2.54 2.25
C SER A 181 14.46 -3.77 2.49
N ARG A 182 14.16 -4.54 1.43
CA ARG A 182 13.37 -5.76 1.54
C ARG A 182 14.07 -6.75 2.47
N GLY A 183 13.31 -7.31 3.41
CA GLY A 183 13.82 -8.06 4.56
C GLY A 183 13.76 -7.28 5.87
N LEU A 184 13.43 -5.97 5.83
CA LEU A 184 13.25 -5.14 7.01
C LEU A 184 12.16 -5.70 7.94
N GLY A 185 11.09 -6.27 7.37
CA GLY A 185 10.04 -6.93 8.16
C GLY A 185 10.56 -8.10 8.99
N ALA A 186 11.46 -8.91 8.45
CA ALA A 186 12.09 -10.00 9.18
C ALA A 186 13.04 -9.48 10.29
N ALA A 187 13.81 -8.44 10.00
CA ALA A 187 14.68 -7.79 10.98
C ALA A 187 13.85 -7.16 12.12
N GLU A 188 12.77 -6.46 11.80
CA GLU A 188 11.85 -5.85 12.75
C GLU A 188 11.18 -6.92 13.64
N MET A 189 10.80 -8.05 13.06
CA MET A 189 10.27 -9.19 13.82
C MET A 189 11.32 -9.74 14.78
N ALA A 190 12.57 -9.91 14.36
CA ALA A 190 13.66 -10.37 15.25
C ALA A 190 13.90 -9.39 16.40
N TRP A 191 13.88 -8.08 16.15
CA TRP A 191 13.99 -7.06 17.22
C TRP A 191 12.81 -7.10 18.19
N SER A 192 11.60 -7.31 17.67
CA SER A 192 10.41 -7.39 18.52
C SER A 192 10.43 -8.61 19.43
N ILE A 193 10.89 -9.77 18.94
CA ILE A 193 11.08 -10.97 19.73
C ILE A 193 12.10 -10.72 20.87
N ARG A 194 13.24 -10.11 20.54
CA ARG A 194 14.27 -9.78 21.53
C ARG A 194 13.80 -8.78 22.58
N ALA A 195 12.94 -7.84 22.19
CA ALA A 195 12.40 -6.81 23.06
C ALA A 195 11.10 -7.24 23.79
N GLY A 196 10.58 -8.44 23.56
CA GLY A 196 9.35 -8.93 24.17
C GLY A 196 8.10 -8.12 23.80
N ARG A 197 8.07 -7.53 22.59
CA ARG A 197 6.94 -6.71 22.07
C ARG A 197 6.34 -7.31 20.81
N ASN A 198 5.15 -6.86 20.45
CA ASN A 198 4.55 -7.21 19.18
C ASN A 198 5.33 -6.61 18.00
N HIS A 199 5.47 -7.37 16.93
CA HIS A 199 6.05 -6.87 15.67
C HIS A 199 5.01 -6.13 14.84
N ARG A 200 5.48 -5.20 14.01
CA ARG A 200 4.61 -4.28 13.25
C ARG A 200 3.95 -4.95 12.06
N ALA A 201 4.67 -5.80 11.35
CA ALA A 201 4.15 -6.58 10.20
C ALA A 201 3.38 -7.82 10.70
N SER A 202 2.33 -7.59 11.49
CA SER A 202 1.58 -8.66 12.16
C SER A 202 0.74 -9.48 11.18
N LYS A 203 0.51 -10.74 11.53
CA LYS A 203 -0.38 -11.62 10.77
C LYS A 203 -1.83 -11.13 10.76
N GLU A 204 -2.26 -10.47 11.83
CA GLU A 204 -3.61 -9.91 11.96
C GLU A 204 -3.83 -8.78 10.94
N MET A 205 -2.90 -7.83 10.82
CA MET A 205 -2.96 -6.77 9.81
C MET A 205 -2.87 -7.35 8.39
N ALA A 206 -1.98 -8.30 8.16
CA ALA A 206 -1.84 -8.93 6.86
C ALA A 206 -3.08 -9.73 6.46
N PHE A 207 -3.69 -10.46 7.40
CA PHE A 207 -4.94 -11.17 7.17
C PHE A 207 -6.09 -10.21 6.84
N HIS A 208 -6.16 -9.08 7.55
CA HIS A 208 -7.15 -8.03 7.28
C HIS A 208 -7.00 -7.42 5.87
N VAL A 209 -5.76 -7.15 5.45
CA VAL A 209 -5.46 -6.68 4.08
C VAL A 209 -5.83 -7.75 3.04
N PHE A 210 -5.53 -9.01 3.33
CA PHE A 210 -5.89 -10.15 2.46
C PHE A 210 -7.41 -10.31 2.34
N GLU A 211 -8.13 -10.23 3.46
CA GLU A 211 -9.60 -10.22 3.48
C GLU A 211 -10.14 -9.04 2.67
N THR A 212 -9.54 -7.84 2.77
CA THR A 212 -9.96 -6.68 1.99
C THR A 212 -9.87 -6.95 0.48
N MET A 213 -8.76 -7.56 0.01
CA MET A 213 -8.61 -7.91 -1.40
C MET A 213 -9.66 -8.92 -1.87
N HIS A 214 -9.95 -9.93 -1.05
CA HIS A 214 -11.03 -10.89 -1.32
C HIS A 214 -12.41 -10.24 -1.24
N GLY A 215 -12.65 -9.39 -0.27
CA GLY A 215 -13.89 -8.63 -0.09
C GLY A 215 -14.21 -7.74 -1.28
N ILE A 216 -13.19 -7.13 -1.90
CA ILE A 216 -13.33 -6.38 -3.16
C ILE A 216 -13.89 -7.29 -4.27
N LEU A 217 -13.29 -8.46 -4.47
CA LEU A 217 -13.73 -9.40 -5.51
C LEU A 217 -15.13 -9.94 -5.21
N GLN A 218 -15.39 -10.32 -3.97
CA GLN A 218 -16.69 -10.85 -3.54
C GLN A 218 -17.79 -9.80 -3.67
N SER A 219 -17.52 -8.54 -3.28
CA SER A 219 -18.46 -7.44 -3.43
C SER A 219 -18.80 -7.19 -4.90
N ALA A 220 -17.81 -7.21 -5.78
CA ALA A 220 -18.02 -7.04 -7.21
C ALA A 220 -18.82 -8.19 -7.84
N GLU A 221 -18.61 -9.43 -7.37
CA GLU A 221 -19.31 -10.62 -7.87
C GLU A 221 -20.78 -10.66 -7.47
N ASN A 222 -21.07 -10.38 -6.20
CA ASN A 222 -22.43 -10.51 -5.64
C ASN A 222 -23.23 -9.20 -5.59
N GLY A 223 -22.59 -8.06 -5.90
CA GLY A 223 -23.22 -6.72 -5.90
C GLY A 223 -23.57 -6.21 -4.48
N LYS A 224 -22.97 -6.78 -3.45
CA LYS A 224 -23.28 -6.45 -2.05
C LYS A 224 -22.05 -5.82 -1.36
N LEU A 225 -22.34 -5.02 -0.35
CA LEU A 225 -21.32 -4.53 0.58
C LEU A 225 -20.69 -5.73 1.32
N HIS A 226 -19.36 -5.83 1.29
CA HIS A 226 -18.63 -6.78 2.13
C HIS A 226 -18.29 -6.11 3.46
N MET A 227 -18.78 -6.69 4.56
CA MET A 227 -18.42 -6.30 5.92
C MET A 227 -17.19 -7.08 6.35
N MET A 228 -16.17 -6.40 6.85
CA MET A 228 -14.94 -7.04 7.33
C MET A 228 -15.23 -7.86 8.59
N GLU A 229 -14.72 -9.08 8.64
CA GLU A 229 -14.80 -9.97 9.79
C GLU A 229 -13.55 -9.89 10.67
N SER A 230 -12.41 -9.60 10.06
CA SER A 230 -11.13 -9.42 10.75
C SER A 230 -10.93 -7.99 11.23
N THR A 231 -10.05 -7.85 12.20
CA THR A 231 -9.53 -6.56 12.67
C THR A 231 -8.09 -6.72 13.13
N PHE A 232 -7.42 -5.62 13.43
CA PHE A 232 -6.06 -5.62 13.97
C PHE A 232 -5.81 -4.37 14.82
N THR A 233 -4.78 -4.43 15.66
CA THR A 233 -4.31 -3.27 16.40
C THR A 233 -3.36 -2.46 15.50
N LEU A 234 -3.63 -1.16 15.36
CA LEU A 234 -2.78 -0.26 14.59
C LEU A 234 -1.33 -0.33 15.09
N PRO A 235 -0.36 -0.70 14.23
CA PRO A 235 1.03 -0.80 14.65
C PRO A 235 1.59 0.58 14.99
N ALA A 236 2.39 0.67 16.05
CA ALA A 236 3.13 1.88 16.36
C ALA A 236 4.12 2.23 15.22
N ALA A 237 4.40 3.50 15.01
CA ALA A 237 5.46 3.93 14.09
C ALA A 237 6.82 3.33 14.50
N LEU A 238 7.77 3.26 13.58
CA LEU A 238 9.17 3.09 13.93
C LEU A 238 9.65 4.31 14.75
N PRO A 239 10.65 4.17 15.60
CA PRO A 239 11.24 5.32 16.26
C PRO A 239 11.75 6.35 15.25
N GLU A 240 11.49 7.63 15.50
CA GLU A 240 11.99 8.74 14.67
C GLU A 240 13.53 8.70 14.57
N GLY A 241 14.05 9.00 13.40
CA GLY A 241 15.51 8.96 13.16
C GLY A 241 16.12 7.56 13.19
N TYR A 242 15.31 6.51 13.24
CA TYR A 242 15.79 5.14 13.17
C TYR A 242 16.32 4.84 11.77
N ILE A 243 17.64 4.78 11.65
CA ILE A 243 18.36 4.43 10.42
C ILE A 243 19.05 3.09 10.68
N GLY A 244 18.72 2.06 9.85
CA GLY A 244 19.16 0.69 10.08
C GLY A 244 20.63 0.40 9.85
N ASP A 245 21.40 1.34 9.28
CA ASP A 245 22.76 1.09 8.89
C ASP A 245 23.77 1.63 9.92
N GLY A 246 24.42 0.69 10.59
CA GLY A 246 25.75 0.89 11.12
C GLY A 246 25.87 1.77 12.34
N GLY A 247 25.42 1.28 13.47
CA GLY A 247 26.11 1.60 14.73
C GLY A 247 26.07 3.02 15.23
N TRP A 248 25.12 3.84 14.80
CA TRP A 248 24.95 5.16 15.37
C TRP A 248 24.35 5.05 16.76
N THR A 249 25.03 5.61 17.73
CA THR A 249 24.54 5.73 19.11
C THR A 249 23.43 6.76 19.13
N ARG A 250 22.20 6.36 19.45
CA ARG A 250 21.12 7.28 19.76
C ARG A 250 21.30 7.78 21.19
N ILE A 251 21.27 9.08 21.38
CA ILE A 251 21.17 9.66 22.72
C ILE A 251 19.71 9.44 23.17
N GLU A 252 19.51 8.65 24.21
CA GLU A 252 18.19 8.52 24.84
C GLU A 252 17.98 9.74 25.73
N GLU A 253 17.02 10.59 25.38
CA GLU A 253 16.66 11.79 26.17
C GLU A 253 16.18 11.43 27.59
N SER A 254 15.70 10.21 27.82
CA SER A 254 15.36 9.71 29.16
C SER A 254 16.56 9.57 30.12
N ALA A 255 17.77 9.64 29.60
CA ALA A 255 19.01 9.65 30.42
C ALA A 255 19.47 11.08 30.78
N LEU A 256 18.75 12.10 30.34
CA LEU A 256 19.07 13.52 30.58
C LEU A 256 18.15 14.21 31.58
N ILE A 257 17.30 13.46 32.31
CA ILE A 257 16.42 13.97 33.38
C ILE A 257 16.82 13.35 34.71
#